data_18928231aa234a7c488cf246dba4a7a7
#
_entry.id   18928231aa234a7c488cf246dba4a7a7
#
_cell.length_a   1.000
_cell.length_b   1.000
_cell.length_c   1.000
_cell.angle_alpha   90.00
_cell.angle_beta   90.00
_cell.angle_gamma   90.00
#
_symmetry.space_group_name_H-M   'P 1'
#
loop_
_entity.id
_entity.type
_entity.pdbx_description
1 polymer ?
#
loop_
_entity_poly.entity_id
_entity_poly.type
_entity_poly.pdbx_seq_one_letter_code
_entity_poly.pdbx_strand_id
1 'polypeptide(L)'
;MRQRLIPLIHRSYCRVLPSFALHLTRRLRRGGFAALLLTGAIASAPTLAQAQEFLSIKGNTVNIRAKPTTQSEIAWELINGYPVEVIAKQDDWVKVKDFEGPLGWVHKPLTSTEPHFLVKADTVNLRSGPSTKHSVVTKLKKYDIVKTIQKQDEWAKVQTSEGQEGWLLEKLGWGW
;
A
#
# COMPACT_ATOMS: atom_id res chain seq x y z
N MET A 1 24.18 13.64 1.93
CA MET A 1 23.95 13.41 3.38
C MET A 1 23.61 11.95 3.59
N ARG A 2 24.34 11.25 4.45
CA ARG A 2 24.19 9.80 4.66
C ARG A 2 22.96 9.52 5.52
N GLN A 3 21.98 8.78 4.99
CA GLN A 3 20.86 8.24 5.76
C GLN A 3 21.42 7.19 6.74
N ARG A 4 21.15 7.37 8.03
CA ARG A 4 21.47 6.35 9.05
C ARG A 4 20.39 5.27 8.99
N LEU A 5 20.77 4.09 8.54
CA LEU A 5 19.98 2.87 8.67
C LEU A 5 19.96 2.46 10.16
N ILE A 6 18.76 2.40 10.74
CA ILE A 6 18.53 1.82 12.05
C ILE A 6 18.33 0.31 11.87
N PRO A 7 19.05 -0.56 12.60
CA PRO A 7 18.96 -1.99 12.41
C PRO A 7 17.65 -2.56 12.93
N LEU A 8 16.99 -3.38 12.09
CA LEU A 8 15.81 -4.19 12.40
C LEU A 8 16.13 -5.22 13.50
N ILE A 9 15.50 -5.07 14.66
CA ILE A 9 15.49 -6.09 15.71
C ILE A 9 14.47 -7.16 15.33
N HIS A 10 14.98 -8.31 14.92
CA HIS A 10 14.20 -9.53 14.66
C HIS A 10 13.65 -10.07 16.00
N ARG A 11 12.35 -9.90 16.25
CA ARG A 11 11.65 -10.62 17.32
C ARG A 11 10.84 -11.78 16.69
N SER A 12 11.37 -12.98 16.89
CA SER A 12 10.71 -14.24 16.58
C SER A 12 9.49 -14.43 17.50
N TYR A 13 8.28 -14.41 16.93
CA TYR A 13 7.09 -14.86 17.63
C TYR A 13 6.84 -16.34 17.36
N CYS A 14 7.08 -17.13 18.39
CA CYS A 14 6.73 -18.56 18.46
C CYS A 14 5.19 -18.69 18.49
N ARG A 15 4.58 -19.26 17.43
CA ARG A 15 3.15 -19.62 17.41
C ARG A 15 2.97 -20.96 18.12
N VAL A 16 2.30 -20.93 19.26
CA VAL A 16 1.75 -22.13 19.91
C VAL A 16 0.35 -22.37 19.35
N LEU A 17 0.13 -23.49 18.67
CA LEU A 17 -1.18 -23.97 18.24
C LEU A 17 -1.77 -24.91 19.31
N PRO A 18 -3.03 -24.75 19.73
CA PRO A 18 -3.68 -25.76 20.56
C PRO A 18 -4.27 -26.90 19.70
N SER A 19 -3.84 -28.12 19.99
CA SER A 19 -4.44 -29.35 19.46
C SER A 19 -5.81 -29.58 20.09
N PHE A 20 -6.86 -29.58 19.28
CA PHE A 20 -8.16 -30.13 19.69
C PHE A 20 -8.28 -31.61 19.26
N ALA A 21 -8.27 -32.51 20.23
CA ALA A 21 -8.57 -33.90 20.02
C ALA A 21 -10.11 -34.12 19.97
N LEU A 22 -10.60 -34.59 18.81
CA LEU A 22 -11.99 -35.00 18.65
C LEU A 22 -12.10 -36.47 19.05
N HIS A 23 -12.83 -36.78 20.14
CA HIS A 23 -13.30 -38.14 20.47
C HIS A 23 -14.56 -38.45 19.66
N LEU A 24 -14.45 -39.42 18.76
CA LEU A 24 -15.54 -39.97 17.97
C LEU A 24 -16.14 -41.19 18.69
N THR A 25 -17.30 -41.04 19.31
CA THR A 25 -18.09 -42.20 19.81
C THR A 25 -19.16 -42.59 18.79
N ARG A 26 -18.98 -43.80 18.28
CA ARG A 26 -19.84 -44.52 17.34
C ARG A 26 -21.10 -45.02 18.02
N ARG A 27 -22.31 -44.57 17.61
CA ARG A 27 -23.55 -45.35 17.85
C ARG A 27 -24.32 -45.49 16.54
N LEU A 28 -24.37 -46.72 16.06
CA LEU A 28 -25.31 -47.15 14.98
C LEU A 28 -26.74 -47.09 15.50
N ARG A 29 -27.63 -46.44 14.78
CA ARG A 29 -29.07 -46.76 14.81
C ARG A 29 -29.58 -46.74 13.39
N ARG A 30 -30.09 -47.90 12.97
CA ARG A 30 -30.85 -48.11 11.73
C ARG A 30 -32.16 -47.33 11.81
N GLY A 31 -32.48 -46.55 10.79
CA GLY A 31 -33.77 -45.91 10.59
C GLY A 31 -33.71 -45.19 9.27
N GLY A 32 -34.44 -45.73 8.25
CA GLY A 32 -34.47 -45.12 6.92
C GLY A 32 -35.20 -43.77 6.94
N PHE A 33 -34.60 -42.77 6.34
CA PHE A 33 -35.27 -41.53 5.97
C PHE A 33 -34.78 -41.07 4.62
N ALA A 34 -35.76 -40.72 3.81
CA ALA A 34 -35.59 -40.19 2.46
C ALA A 34 -34.59 -39.03 2.41
N ALA A 35 -33.63 -39.15 1.54
CA ALA A 35 -32.68 -38.08 1.26
C ALA A 35 -33.38 -36.96 0.47
N LEU A 36 -33.73 -35.88 1.17
CA LEU A 36 -34.12 -34.61 0.56
C LEU A 36 -32.85 -33.87 0.15
N LEU A 37 -32.50 -33.93 -1.13
CA LEU A 37 -31.38 -33.17 -1.67
C LEU A 37 -31.75 -31.66 -1.67
N LEU A 38 -31.39 -30.95 -0.58
CA LEU A 38 -31.34 -29.48 -0.59
C LEU A 38 -30.10 -29.05 -1.37
N THR A 39 -30.28 -28.74 -2.66
CA THR A 39 -29.28 -28.02 -3.44
C THR A 39 -29.19 -26.58 -2.90
N GLY A 40 -28.29 -26.34 -1.95
CA GLY A 40 -27.95 -25.03 -1.47
C GLY A 40 -27.26 -24.25 -2.58
N ALA A 41 -27.95 -23.30 -3.22
CA ALA A 41 -27.35 -22.31 -4.09
C ALA A 41 -26.40 -21.45 -3.25
N ILE A 42 -25.11 -21.66 -3.40
CA ILE A 42 -24.08 -20.76 -2.83
C ILE A 42 -24.15 -19.48 -3.64
N ALA A 43 -24.87 -18.49 -3.11
CA ALA A 43 -24.86 -17.13 -3.64
C ALA A 43 -23.47 -16.54 -3.38
N SER A 44 -22.59 -16.57 -4.39
CA SER A 44 -21.33 -15.85 -4.38
C SER A 44 -21.64 -14.35 -4.40
N ALA A 45 -21.59 -13.70 -3.25
CA ALA A 45 -21.66 -12.25 -3.17
C ALA A 45 -20.46 -11.65 -3.92
N PRO A 46 -20.66 -10.67 -4.82
CA PRO A 46 -19.55 -10.00 -5.46
C PRO A 46 -18.74 -9.28 -4.39
N THR A 47 -17.48 -9.65 -4.23
CA THR A 47 -16.54 -8.90 -3.43
C THR A 47 -16.27 -7.60 -4.18
N LEU A 48 -16.82 -6.49 -3.69
CA LEU A 48 -16.48 -5.16 -4.20
C LEU A 48 -14.99 -4.94 -3.91
N ALA A 49 -14.16 -5.00 -4.94
CA ALA A 49 -12.76 -4.60 -4.85
C ALA A 49 -12.78 -3.11 -4.48
N GLN A 50 -12.41 -2.80 -3.24
CA GLN A 50 -12.28 -1.41 -2.80
C GLN A 50 -11.04 -0.84 -3.49
N ALA A 51 -11.25 0.21 -4.30
CA ALA A 51 -10.14 0.91 -4.94
C ALA A 51 -9.20 1.43 -3.84
N GLN A 52 -7.91 1.20 -4.01
CA GLN A 52 -6.90 1.73 -3.09
C GLN A 52 -6.93 3.26 -3.15
N GLU A 53 -7.14 3.89 -2.00
CA GLU A 53 -7.07 5.35 -1.87
C GLU A 53 -5.65 5.74 -1.46
N PHE A 54 -5.06 6.69 -2.16
CA PHE A 54 -3.75 7.24 -1.82
C PHE A 54 -3.87 8.70 -1.41
N LEU A 55 -2.93 9.14 -0.58
CA LEU A 55 -2.65 10.54 -0.27
C LEU A 55 -1.15 10.77 -0.41
N SER A 56 -0.75 12.00 -0.66
CA SER A 56 0.66 12.41 -0.63
C SER A 56 0.94 13.21 0.62
N ILE A 57 2.11 13.08 1.18
CA ILE A 57 2.56 13.87 2.33
C ILE A 57 2.77 15.32 1.90
N LYS A 58 2.32 16.26 2.73
CA LYS A 58 2.44 17.70 2.53
C LYS A 58 3.26 18.31 3.67
N GLY A 59 4.50 18.65 3.39
CA GLY A 59 5.44 19.25 4.34
C GLY A 59 6.85 18.70 4.18
N ASN A 60 7.87 19.45 4.58
CA ASN A 60 9.27 19.05 4.37
C ASN A 60 9.61 17.76 5.12
N THR A 61 9.16 17.65 6.37
CA THR A 61 9.29 16.46 7.21
C THR A 61 8.01 16.33 8.03
N VAL A 62 7.35 15.20 7.92
CA VAL A 62 6.07 14.90 8.58
C VAL A 62 6.20 13.64 9.41
N ASN A 63 5.87 13.75 10.69
CA ASN A 63 5.88 12.64 11.64
C ASN A 63 4.71 11.70 11.38
N ILE A 64 5.01 10.42 11.18
CA ILE A 64 4.04 9.35 11.23
C ILE A 64 4.08 8.74 12.63
N ARG A 65 2.91 8.62 13.26
CA ARG A 65 2.78 8.28 14.68
C ARG A 65 2.17 6.90 14.90
N ALA A 66 2.49 6.29 16.03
CA ALA A 66 1.94 4.99 16.39
C ALA A 66 0.43 5.04 16.73
N LYS A 67 -0.09 6.20 17.20
CA LYS A 67 -1.50 6.42 17.56
C LYS A 67 -1.99 7.77 17.03
N PRO A 68 -3.30 7.97 16.82
CA PRO A 68 -3.88 9.22 16.30
C PRO A 68 -3.91 10.34 17.37
N THR A 69 -2.75 10.75 17.84
CA THR A 69 -2.58 11.86 18.80
C THR A 69 -1.17 12.45 18.70
N THR A 70 -1.05 13.74 18.97
CA THR A 70 0.24 14.46 18.97
C THR A 70 1.18 14.02 20.09
N GLN A 71 0.66 13.44 21.18
CA GLN A 71 1.45 12.90 22.29
C GLN A 71 1.97 11.49 22.01
N SER A 72 1.54 10.85 20.91
CA SER A 72 2.01 9.52 20.54
C SER A 72 3.47 9.56 20.09
N GLU A 73 4.14 8.45 20.30
CA GLU A 73 5.46 8.16 19.77
C GLU A 73 5.50 8.38 18.24
N ILE A 74 6.60 8.95 17.75
CA ILE A 74 6.91 9.06 16.34
C ILE A 74 7.46 7.71 15.88
N ALA A 75 6.74 7.06 14.97
CA ALA A 75 7.16 5.78 14.43
C ALA A 75 8.23 5.96 13.34
N TRP A 76 8.03 6.91 12.42
CA TRP A 76 8.99 7.33 11.39
C TRP A 76 8.61 8.70 10.83
N GLU A 77 9.43 9.21 9.91
CA GLU A 77 9.21 10.48 9.23
C GLU A 77 9.13 10.29 7.72
N LEU A 78 8.26 11.06 7.07
CA LEU A 78 8.11 11.10 5.63
C LEU A 78 8.30 12.51 5.09
N ILE A 79 8.69 12.61 3.83
CA ILE A 79 8.97 13.88 3.15
C ILE A 79 7.85 14.27 2.18
N ASN A 80 7.88 15.53 1.72
CA ASN A 80 6.89 16.06 0.79
C ASN A 80 6.74 15.22 -0.48
N GLY A 81 5.49 15.01 -0.90
CA GLY A 81 5.14 14.22 -2.08
C GLY A 81 5.16 12.70 -1.85
N TYR A 82 5.64 12.20 -0.71
CA TYR A 82 5.67 10.76 -0.45
C TYR A 82 4.25 10.19 -0.48
N PRO A 83 3.91 9.24 -1.37
CA PRO A 83 2.59 8.63 -1.41
C PRO A 83 2.39 7.69 -0.21
N VAL A 84 1.17 7.61 0.31
CA VAL A 84 0.76 6.70 1.37
C VAL A 84 -0.62 6.12 1.04
N GLU A 85 -0.81 4.83 1.28
CA GLU A 85 -2.09 4.15 1.11
C GLU A 85 -2.98 4.43 2.32
N VAL A 86 -4.22 4.87 2.11
CA VAL A 86 -5.18 5.12 3.17
C VAL A 86 -5.82 3.82 3.63
N ILE A 87 -5.69 3.51 4.91
CA ILE A 87 -6.27 2.31 5.53
C ILE A 87 -7.53 2.62 6.33
N ALA A 88 -7.54 3.76 7.05
CA ALA A 88 -8.69 4.21 7.83
C ALA A 88 -8.61 5.72 8.09
N LYS A 89 -9.74 6.31 8.46
CA LYS A 89 -9.84 7.73 8.86
C LYS A 89 -10.50 7.80 10.23
N GLN A 90 -9.93 8.62 11.11
CA GLN A 90 -10.46 8.86 12.45
C GLN A 90 -10.28 10.32 12.81
N ASP A 91 -11.36 11.07 12.91
CA ASP A 91 -11.36 12.52 13.18
C ASP A 91 -10.39 13.26 12.23
N ASP A 92 -9.41 13.97 12.78
CA ASP A 92 -8.36 14.66 12.02
C ASP A 92 -7.13 13.81 11.71
N TRP A 93 -7.23 12.50 11.88
CA TRP A 93 -6.13 11.56 11.63
C TRP A 93 -6.46 10.56 10.53
N VAL A 94 -5.44 10.22 9.75
CA VAL A 94 -5.51 9.19 8.70
C VAL A 94 -4.54 8.07 9.06
N LYS A 95 -5.05 6.84 9.15
CA LYS A 95 -4.21 5.66 9.23
C LYS A 95 -3.70 5.34 7.85
N VAL A 96 -2.40 5.27 7.72
CA VAL A 96 -1.73 5.07 6.44
C VAL A 96 -0.82 3.87 6.48
N LYS A 97 -0.60 3.31 5.29
CA LYS A 97 0.37 2.26 5.05
C LYS A 97 1.48 2.81 4.17
N ASP A 98 2.70 2.55 4.58
CA ASP A 98 3.91 2.86 3.83
C ASP A 98 4.11 1.86 2.68
N PHE A 99 4.91 2.23 1.70
CA PHE A 99 5.36 1.37 0.61
C PHE A 99 5.98 0.05 1.11
N GLU A 100 6.76 0.07 2.19
CA GLU A 100 7.40 -1.11 2.78
C GLU A 100 6.47 -1.92 3.71
N GLY A 101 5.23 -1.45 3.92
CA GLY A 101 4.20 -2.16 4.67
C GLY A 101 3.89 -1.70 6.09
N PRO A 102 4.73 -0.90 6.80
CA PRO A 102 4.41 -0.38 8.11
C PRO A 102 3.12 0.44 8.12
N LEU A 103 2.40 0.41 9.25
CA LEU A 103 1.18 1.16 9.48
C LEU A 103 1.41 2.24 10.53
N GLY A 104 0.92 3.45 10.26
CA GLY A 104 0.97 4.56 11.22
C GLY A 104 -0.13 5.58 11.00
N TRP A 105 -0.10 6.66 11.75
CA TRP A 105 -1.08 7.73 11.72
C TRP A 105 -0.44 9.06 11.33
N VAL A 106 -1.06 9.75 10.39
CA VAL A 106 -0.68 11.11 9.98
C VAL A 106 -1.84 12.06 10.25
N HIS A 107 -1.53 13.29 10.65
CA HIS A 107 -2.53 14.34 10.80
C HIS A 107 -3.02 14.80 9.42
N LYS A 108 -4.33 14.77 9.18
CA LYS A 108 -4.97 15.02 7.88
C LYS A 108 -4.51 16.30 7.18
N PRO A 109 -4.36 17.47 7.85
CA PRO A 109 -3.84 18.68 7.23
C PRO A 109 -2.42 18.59 6.65
N LEU A 110 -1.65 17.56 7.06
CA LEU A 110 -0.31 17.26 6.56
C LEU A 110 -0.33 16.28 5.37
N THR A 111 -1.50 16.10 4.76
CA THR A 111 -1.68 15.28 3.55
C THR A 111 -2.28 16.11 2.43
N SER A 112 -2.11 15.62 1.20
CA SER A 112 -2.62 16.22 -0.04
C SER A 112 -3.21 15.15 -0.94
N THR A 113 -4.17 15.52 -1.77
CA THR A 113 -4.69 14.69 -2.86
C THR A 113 -3.89 14.86 -4.15
N GLU A 114 -2.81 15.62 -4.14
CA GLU A 114 -1.92 15.77 -5.30
C GLU A 114 -1.23 14.43 -5.60
N PRO A 115 -1.38 13.89 -6.81
CA PRO A 115 -0.92 12.53 -7.09
C PRO A 115 0.61 12.46 -7.27
N HIS A 116 1.24 11.51 -6.58
CA HIS A 116 2.66 11.22 -6.71
C HIS A 116 2.90 9.71 -6.81
N PHE A 117 4.00 9.34 -7.47
CA PHE A 117 4.56 7.98 -7.44
C PHE A 117 5.89 7.94 -6.69
N LEU A 118 6.07 6.86 -5.95
CA LEU A 118 7.37 6.41 -5.45
C LEU A 118 7.92 5.34 -6.40
N VAL A 119 9.13 5.50 -6.89
CA VAL A 119 9.79 4.53 -7.78
C VAL A 119 10.17 3.28 -6.98
N LYS A 120 9.69 2.09 -7.42
CA LYS A 120 9.93 0.80 -6.72
C LYS A 120 11.19 0.09 -7.17
N ALA A 121 11.52 0.20 -8.45
CA ALA A 121 12.66 -0.52 -9.04
C ALA A 121 13.97 0.25 -8.88
N ASP A 122 15.09 -0.44 -8.81
CA ASP A 122 16.42 0.15 -8.61
C ASP A 122 16.76 1.21 -9.66
N THR A 123 16.33 0.99 -10.90
CA THR A 123 16.48 1.96 -12.00
C THR A 123 15.28 1.89 -12.93
N VAL A 124 14.68 3.05 -13.22
CA VAL A 124 13.56 3.20 -14.14
C VAL A 124 13.90 4.23 -15.20
N ASN A 125 13.71 3.88 -16.46
CA ASN A 125 13.85 4.83 -17.57
C ASN A 125 12.61 5.71 -17.65
N LEU A 126 12.78 7.02 -17.51
CA LEU A 126 11.78 8.02 -17.86
C LEU A 126 11.88 8.29 -19.35
N ARG A 127 10.78 8.16 -20.09
CA ARG A 127 10.77 8.21 -21.56
C ARG A 127 10.01 9.40 -22.10
N SER A 128 10.32 9.81 -23.32
CA SER A 128 9.64 10.93 -23.99
C SER A 128 8.19 10.63 -24.42
N GLY A 129 7.76 9.37 -24.38
CA GLY A 129 6.39 8.96 -24.71
C GLY A 129 6.01 7.61 -24.10
N PRO A 130 4.72 7.23 -24.16
CA PRO A 130 4.15 6.05 -23.51
C PRO A 130 4.45 4.75 -24.30
N SER A 131 5.71 4.47 -24.53
CA SER A 131 6.17 3.20 -25.14
C SER A 131 7.65 2.98 -24.86
N THR A 132 8.07 1.72 -24.80
CA THR A 132 9.49 1.35 -24.69
C THR A 132 10.33 1.74 -25.90
N LYS A 133 9.70 2.09 -27.03
CA LYS A 133 10.36 2.55 -28.25
C LYS A 133 10.76 4.04 -28.19
N HIS A 134 10.16 4.81 -27.28
CA HIS A 134 10.51 6.22 -27.12
C HIS A 134 11.88 6.39 -26.44
N SER A 135 12.56 7.48 -26.75
CA SER A 135 13.87 7.82 -26.19
C SER A 135 13.81 7.98 -24.67
N VAL A 136 14.90 7.70 -24.01
CA VAL A 136 15.06 7.92 -22.56
C VAL A 136 15.39 9.38 -22.33
N VAL A 137 14.58 10.07 -21.53
CA VAL A 137 14.79 11.46 -21.09
C VAL A 137 15.80 11.48 -19.94
N THR A 138 15.55 10.67 -18.91
CA THR A 138 16.41 10.50 -17.75
C THR A 138 16.18 9.15 -17.09
N LYS A 139 16.99 8.81 -16.08
CA LYS A 139 16.83 7.62 -15.27
C LYS A 139 16.46 8.00 -13.85
N LEU A 140 15.44 7.34 -13.32
CA LEU A 140 15.00 7.44 -11.94
C LEU A 140 15.59 6.29 -11.13
N LYS A 141 15.81 6.54 -9.85
CA LYS A 141 16.29 5.54 -8.89
C LYS A 141 15.16 5.11 -7.95
N LYS A 142 15.35 3.99 -7.30
CA LYS A 142 14.46 3.53 -6.24
C LYS A 142 14.31 4.61 -5.17
N TYR A 143 13.08 4.81 -4.71
CA TYR A 143 12.64 5.85 -3.77
C TYR A 143 12.61 7.28 -4.33
N ASP A 144 12.90 7.51 -5.61
CA ASP A 144 12.60 8.81 -6.20
C ASP A 144 11.10 9.06 -6.17
N ILE A 145 10.72 10.26 -5.74
CA ILE A 145 9.33 10.73 -5.72
C ILE A 145 9.11 11.61 -6.94
N VAL A 146 8.08 11.29 -7.71
CA VAL A 146 7.71 12.03 -8.92
C VAL A 146 6.23 12.40 -8.88
N LYS A 147 5.92 13.62 -9.32
CA LYS A 147 4.53 14.10 -9.43
C LYS A 147 3.87 13.46 -10.63
N THR A 148 2.69 12.89 -10.46
CA THR A 148 1.89 12.34 -11.56
C THR A 148 1.11 13.45 -12.22
N ILE A 149 1.24 13.57 -13.55
CA ILE A 149 0.52 14.56 -14.36
C ILE A 149 -0.69 13.92 -15.03
N GLN A 150 -0.49 12.72 -15.61
CA GLN A 150 -1.48 12.05 -16.45
C GLN A 150 -1.25 10.54 -16.43
N LYS A 151 -2.30 9.76 -16.63
CA LYS A 151 -2.24 8.32 -16.88
C LYS A 151 -2.80 8.01 -18.26
N GLN A 152 -2.16 7.07 -18.95
CA GLN A 152 -2.59 6.57 -20.24
C GLN A 152 -2.22 5.09 -20.36
N ASP A 153 -3.23 4.23 -20.41
CA ASP A 153 -3.06 2.76 -20.40
C ASP A 153 -2.21 2.31 -19.21
N GLU A 154 -1.09 1.63 -19.45
CA GLU A 154 -0.14 1.20 -18.43
C GLU A 154 0.95 2.23 -18.11
N TRP A 155 0.87 3.44 -18.66
CA TRP A 155 1.89 4.48 -18.54
C TRP A 155 1.39 5.65 -17.73
N ALA A 156 2.27 6.22 -16.93
CA ALA A 156 2.06 7.48 -16.24
C ALA A 156 3.04 8.53 -16.74
N LYS A 157 2.52 9.71 -17.12
CA LYS A 157 3.32 10.92 -17.33
C LYS A 157 3.59 11.54 -15.99
N VAL A 158 4.85 11.75 -15.69
CA VAL A 158 5.29 12.28 -14.40
C VAL A 158 6.28 13.43 -14.59
N GLN A 159 6.45 14.21 -13.53
CA GLN A 159 7.44 15.28 -13.42
C GLN A 159 8.38 14.98 -12.25
N THR A 160 9.67 15.07 -12.50
CA THR A 160 10.72 14.96 -11.48
C THR A 160 10.82 16.21 -10.63
N SER A 161 11.51 16.14 -9.49
CA SER A 161 11.84 17.32 -8.66
C SER A 161 12.66 18.40 -9.38
N GLU A 162 13.38 18.02 -10.45
CA GLU A 162 14.15 18.91 -11.30
C GLU A 162 13.31 19.54 -12.43
N GLY A 163 12.00 19.21 -12.49
CA GLY A 163 11.08 19.73 -13.50
C GLY A 163 11.09 18.96 -14.83
N GLN A 164 11.85 17.87 -14.97
CA GLN A 164 11.86 17.04 -16.17
C GLN A 164 10.56 16.24 -16.26
N GLU A 165 9.91 16.24 -17.42
CA GLU A 165 8.71 15.47 -17.68
C GLU A 165 9.01 14.24 -18.53
N GLY A 166 8.26 13.17 -18.30
CA GLY A 166 8.35 11.97 -19.11
C GLY A 166 7.37 10.90 -18.67
N TRP A 167 7.48 9.74 -19.30
CA TRP A 167 6.58 8.60 -19.11
C TRP A 167 7.32 7.43 -18.47
N LEU A 168 6.70 6.82 -17.47
CA LEU A 168 7.13 5.55 -16.88
C LEU A 168 5.98 4.56 -16.85
N LEU A 169 6.28 3.25 -16.78
CA LEU A 169 5.29 2.21 -16.59
C LEU A 169 4.75 2.27 -15.14
N GLU A 170 3.42 2.32 -14.97
CA GLU A 170 2.77 2.39 -13.64
C GLU A 170 3.21 1.29 -12.68
N LYS A 171 3.39 0.08 -13.20
CA LYS A 171 3.86 -1.06 -12.39
C LYS A 171 5.23 -0.88 -11.75
N LEU A 172 6.02 0.09 -12.20
CA LEU A 172 7.33 0.45 -11.63
C LEU A 172 7.24 1.54 -10.55
N GLY A 173 6.06 2.09 -10.36
CA GLY A 173 5.73 3.04 -9.30
C GLY A 173 4.84 2.43 -8.22
N TRP A 174 4.71 3.12 -7.11
CA TRP A 174 3.75 2.89 -6.05
C TRP A 174 3.10 4.22 -5.68
N GLY A 175 1.77 4.24 -5.52
CA GLY A 175 0.99 5.45 -5.32
C GLY A 175 -0.12 5.57 -6.38
N TRP A 176 -0.37 6.79 -6.81
CA TRP A 176 -1.48 7.16 -7.71
C TRP A 176 -1.32 6.66 -9.14
#